data_3cd8b8bdf863fa561382037809383bd6
#
_entry.id   3cd8b8bdf863fa561382037809383bd6
#
_cell.length_a   1.000
_cell.length_b   1.000
_cell.length_c   1.000
_cell.angle_alpha   90.00
_cell.angle_beta   90.00
_cell.angle_gamma   90.00
#
_symmetry.space_group_name_H-M   'P 1'
#
loop_
_entity.id
_entity.type
_entity.pdbx_description
1 polymer ?
#
loop_
_entity_poly.entity_id
_entity_poly.type
_entity_poly.pdbx_seq_one_letter_code
_entity_poly.pdbx_strand_id
1 'polypeptide(L)'
;MTITLHDFELSGNCYKLRLLMSILKLRYDIVPVDFYPGRQHKSDAFLRLNPFGQLPVLQDDELTLSDSGAILAYLATRYDPTGLWFPTDPAILAQVLRWHAVADDITATSSAARLALGFFYDVDLPKAQAGAHAIFRLMDEHLWFGEREGRDWLCTPAHPTTADIACFPYVMLSEEGGIGRQDYPALRRWTDRVRRVPGFVVMSGIFPAGKALQQA
;
A
#
# COMPACT_ATOMS: atom_id res chain seq x y z
N MET A 1 -2.77 23.02 -12.43
CA MET A 1 -2.84 21.56 -12.20
C MET A 1 -2.98 21.35 -10.71
N THR A 2 -4.12 20.84 -10.27
CA THR A 2 -4.40 20.58 -8.85
C THR A 2 -4.75 19.11 -8.71
N ILE A 3 -3.83 18.34 -8.13
CA ILE A 3 -4.09 16.95 -7.78
C ILE A 3 -4.92 16.96 -6.51
N THR A 4 -6.02 16.22 -6.49
CA THR A 4 -6.88 16.03 -5.31
C THR A 4 -6.98 14.56 -4.98
N LEU A 5 -6.72 14.21 -3.71
CA LEU A 5 -6.82 12.86 -3.20
C LEU A 5 -8.01 12.74 -2.23
N HIS A 6 -9.02 11.95 -2.58
CA HIS A 6 -10.05 11.52 -1.64
C HIS A 6 -9.47 10.43 -0.75
N ASP A 7 -9.31 10.74 0.53
CA ASP A 7 -8.45 10.02 1.46
C ASP A 7 -9.16 9.60 2.74
N PHE A 8 -8.75 8.47 3.26
CA PHE A 8 -8.97 8.10 4.64
C PHE A 8 -7.61 7.81 5.28
N GLU A 9 -7.26 8.57 6.30
CA GLU A 9 -5.93 8.58 6.90
C GLU A 9 -5.42 7.18 7.28
N LEU A 10 -6.30 6.32 7.81
CA LEU A 10 -5.97 4.97 8.25
C LEU A 10 -6.03 3.92 7.12
N SER A 11 -6.28 4.33 5.88
CA SER A 11 -6.26 3.44 4.72
C SER A 11 -4.85 3.25 4.18
N GLY A 12 -4.37 1.99 4.16
CA GLY A 12 -3.09 1.66 3.53
C GLY A 12 -3.11 1.90 2.02
N ASN A 13 -4.25 1.71 1.35
CA ASN A 13 -4.37 2.00 -0.07
C ASN A 13 -4.27 3.51 -0.38
N CYS A 14 -4.84 4.36 0.45
CA CYS A 14 -4.64 5.81 0.35
C CYS A 14 -3.19 6.20 0.67
N TYR A 15 -2.60 5.58 1.68
CA TYR A 15 -1.22 5.83 2.07
C TYR A 15 -0.21 5.51 0.95
N LYS A 16 -0.45 4.47 0.13
CA LYS A 16 0.38 4.18 -1.06
C LYS A 16 0.60 5.44 -1.89
N LEU A 17 -0.48 6.19 -2.12
CA LEU A 17 -0.45 7.39 -2.95
C LEU A 17 0.22 8.57 -2.23
N ARG A 18 -0.09 8.78 -0.95
CA ARG A 18 0.58 9.79 -0.13
C ARG A 18 2.10 9.56 -0.11
N LEU A 19 2.53 8.32 0.02
CA LEU A 19 3.94 7.95 0.02
C LEU A 19 4.59 8.25 -1.33
N LEU A 20 4.01 7.79 -2.44
CA LEU A 20 4.58 8.06 -3.77
C LEU A 20 4.59 9.55 -4.09
N MET A 21 3.50 10.28 -3.81
CA MET A 21 3.43 11.72 -4.04
C MET A 21 4.45 12.49 -3.20
N SER A 22 4.70 12.07 -1.96
CA SER A 22 5.75 12.64 -1.11
C SER A 22 7.14 12.40 -1.69
N ILE A 23 7.43 11.18 -2.15
CA ILE A 23 8.71 10.83 -2.78
C ILE A 23 8.93 11.64 -4.06
N LEU A 24 7.89 11.81 -4.88
CA LEU A 24 7.92 12.61 -6.11
C LEU A 24 7.81 14.12 -5.85
N LYS A 25 7.68 14.54 -4.57
CA LYS A 25 7.53 15.94 -4.15
C LYS A 25 6.37 16.66 -4.83
N LEU A 26 5.27 15.94 -5.08
CA LEU A 26 4.07 16.50 -5.69
C LEU A 26 3.28 17.30 -4.65
N ARG A 27 2.68 18.41 -5.08
CA ARG A 27 1.68 19.15 -4.30
C ARG A 27 0.30 18.62 -4.63
N TYR A 28 -0.50 18.37 -3.61
CA TYR A 28 -1.87 17.87 -3.75
C TYR A 28 -2.73 18.32 -2.59
N ASP A 29 -4.03 18.35 -2.81
CA ASP A 29 -5.03 18.63 -1.80
C ASP A 29 -5.66 17.31 -1.32
N ILE A 30 -6.00 17.26 -0.03
CA ILE A 30 -6.69 16.11 0.56
C ILE A 30 -8.17 16.47 0.78
N VAL A 31 -9.04 15.61 0.28
CA VAL A 31 -10.47 15.59 0.63
C VAL A 31 -10.70 14.41 1.56
N PRO A 32 -10.84 14.64 2.86
CA PRO A 32 -11.05 13.57 3.81
C PRO A 32 -12.41 12.91 3.60
N VAL A 33 -12.44 11.57 3.65
CA VAL A 33 -13.65 10.76 3.52
C VAL A 33 -13.89 10.01 4.83
N ASP A 34 -15.04 10.23 5.46
CA ASP A 34 -15.44 9.47 6.65
C ASP A 34 -15.79 8.03 6.26
N PHE A 35 -14.71 7.20 6.15
CA PHE A 35 -14.84 5.79 5.82
C PHE A 35 -15.47 5.01 6.99
N TYR A 36 -15.07 5.32 8.21
CA TYR A 36 -15.55 4.71 9.43
C TYR A 36 -15.57 5.74 10.58
N PRO A 37 -16.69 5.85 11.32
CA PRO A 37 -17.91 5.04 11.21
C PRO A 37 -18.92 5.53 10.15
N GLY A 38 -18.74 6.70 9.55
CA GLY A 38 -19.75 7.40 8.73
C GLY A 38 -20.05 6.75 7.38
N ARG A 39 -19.22 5.81 6.87
CA ARG A 39 -19.43 5.09 5.61
C ARG A 39 -19.69 6.01 4.40
N GLN A 40 -19.14 7.22 4.41
CA GLN A 40 -19.34 8.23 3.37
C GLN A 40 -19.00 7.70 1.96
N HIS A 41 -18.03 6.77 1.86
CA HIS A 41 -17.66 6.09 0.61
C HIS A 41 -18.81 5.27 -0.01
N LYS A 42 -19.91 5.07 0.70
CA LYS A 42 -21.12 4.38 0.22
C LYS A 42 -22.30 5.35 -0.04
N SER A 43 -22.09 6.65 0.11
CA SER A 43 -23.10 7.65 -0.23
C SER A 43 -23.27 7.78 -1.74
N ASP A 44 -24.48 8.20 -2.18
CA ASP A 44 -24.77 8.45 -3.60
C ASP A 44 -23.79 9.46 -4.23
N ALA A 45 -23.39 10.47 -3.46
CA ALA A 45 -22.42 11.47 -3.92
C ALA A 45 -21.05 10.83 -4.21
N PHE A 46 -20.57 9.96 -3.33
CA PHE A 46 -19.29 9.29 -3.53
C PHE A 46 -19.36 8.19 -4.60
N LEU A 47 -20.49 7.48 -4.70
CA LEU A 47 -20.71 6.45 -5.73
C LEU A 47 -20.76 7.04 -7.16
N ARG A 48 -21.11 8.31 -7.32
CA ARG A 48 -20.95 9.01 -8.61
C ARG A 48 -19.48 9.26 -8.95
N LEU A 49 -18.64 9.46 -7.95
CA LEU A 49 -17.19 9.64 -8.13
C LEU A 49 -16.47 8.31 -8.37
N ASN A 50 -16.83 7.28 -7.61
CA ASN A 50 -16.32 5.91 -7.75
C ASN A 50 -17.44 4.90 -7.52
N PRO A 51 -17.99 4.28 -8.58
CA PRO A 51 -19.09 3.32 -8.47
C PRO A 51 -18.80 2.09 -7.60
N PHE A 52 -17.52 1.74 -7.41
CA PHE A 52 -17.11 0.66 -6.51
C PHE A 52 -17.23 1.04 -5.03
N GLY A 53 -17.37 2.34 -4.72
CA GLY A 53 -17.43 2.84 -3.35
C GLY A 53 -16.22 2.42 -2.54
N GLN A 54 -15.04 2.62 -3.09
CA GLN A 54 -13.73 2.30 -2.50
C GLN A 54 -12.80 3.51 -2.52
N LEU A 55 -11.84 3.53 -1.63
CA LEU A 55 -10.76 4.50 -1.53
C LEU A 55 -9.41 3.83 -1.89
N PRO A 56 -8.48 4.59 -2.44
CA PRO A 56 -8.51 6.03 -2.79
C PRO A 56 -9.26 6.36 -4.07
N VAL A 57 -9.57 7.65 -4.27
CA VAL A 57 -9.88 8.24 -5.56
C VAL A 57 -8.96 9.44 -5.77
N LEU A 58 -8.34 9.52 -6.93
CA LEU A 58 -7.51 10.64 -7.36
C LEU A 58 -8.24 11.44 -8.44
N GLN A 59 -8.20 12.76 -8.34
CA GLN A 59 -8.58 13.67 -9.41
C GLN A 59 -7.35 14.49 -9.81
N ASP A 60 -7.11 14.60 -11.11
CA ASP A 60 -6.02 15.37 -11.69
C ASP A 60 -6.54 16.07 -12.95
N ASP A 61 -6.80 17.37 -12.82
CA ASP A 61 -7.57 18.17 -13.78
C ASP A 61 -8.91 17.47 -14.10
N GLU A 62 -9.16 17.07 -15.35
CA GLU A 62 -10.40 16.39 -15.80
C GLU A 62 -10.38 14.87 -15.54
N LEU A 63 -9.24 14.31 -15.17
CA LEU A 63 -9.10 12.88 -14.95
C LEU A 63 -9.57 12.51 -13.54
N THR A 64 -10.42 11.49 -13.44
CA THR A 64 -10.76 10.84 -12.17
C THR A 64 -10.38 9.37 -12.24
N LEU A 65 -9.55 8.92 -11.32
CA LEU A 65 -9.08 7.55 -11.21
C LEU A 65 -9.43 6.96 -9.84
N SER A 66 -9.85 5.73 -9.84
CA SER A 66 -9.93 4.86 -8.66
C SER A 66 -9.00 3.66 -8.82
N ASP A 67 -8.81 2.87 -7.76
CA ASP A 67 -7.83 1.81 -7.62
C ASP A 67 -6.40 2.31 -7.37
N SER A 68 -5.83 1.84 -6.24
CA SER A 68 -4.51 2.32 -5.80
C SER A 68 -3.37 1.91 -6.73
N GLY A 69 -3.45 0.73 -7.35
CA GLY A 69 -2.45 0.26 -8.31
C GLY A 69 -2.46 1.06 -9.60
N ALA A 70 -3.67 1.31 -10.15
CA ALA A 70 -3.84 2.13 -11.34
C ALA A 70 -3.36 3.57 -11.10
N ILE A 71 -3.69 4.15 -9.95
CA ILE A 71 -3.26 5.50 -9.59
C ILE A 71 -1.74 5.57 -9.40
N LEU A 72 -1.11 4.56 -8.77
CA LEU A 72 0.35 4.49 -8.66
C LEU A 72 1.02 4.46 -10.04
N ALA A 73 0.52 3.65 -10.96
CA ALA A 73 1.03 3.59 -12.33
C ALA A 73 0.88 4.95 -13.05
N TYR A 74 -0.29 5.60 -12.91
CA TYR A 74 -0.53 6.91 -13.48
C TYR A 74 0.43 7.97 -12.92
N LEU A 75 0.52 8.10 -11.60
CA LEU A 75 1.38 9.10 -10.95
C LEU A 75 2.85 8.90 -11.33
N ALA A 76 3.35 7.67 -11.32
CA ALA A 76 4.72 7.37 -11.70
C ALA A 76 4.96 7.66 -13.19
N THR A 77 4.07 7.27 -14.09
CA THR A 77 4.22 7.53 -15.52
C THR A 77 4.16 9.03 -15.85
N ARG A 78 3.27 9.76 -15.16
CA ARG A 78 3.01 11.18 -15.44
C ARG A 78 4.02 12.12 -14.82
N TYR A 79 4.51 11.79 -13.60
CA TYR A 79 5.23 12.71 -12.74
C TYR A 79 6.64 12.28 -12.36
N ASP A 80 7.06 11.05 -12.68
CA ASP A 80 8.45 10.64 -12.51
C ASP A 80 9.23 10.79 -13.81
N PRO A 81 10.06 11.86 -13.95
CA PRO A 81 10.83 12.07 -15.17
C PRO A 81 11.96 11.03 -15.35
N THR A 82 12.28 10.27 -14.31
CA THR A 82 13.34 9.26 -14.36
C THR A 82 12.86 7.94 -14.95
N GLY A 83 11.56 7.66 -14.89
CA GLY A 83 10.95 6.38 -15.30
C GLY A 83 11.35 5.20 -14.40
N LEU A 84 11.99 5.44 -13.25
CA LEU A 84 12.46 4.39 -12.35
C LEU A 84 11.32 3.76 -11.54
N TRP A 85 10.29 4.57 -11.17
CA TRP A 85 9.18 4.07 -10.36
C TRP A 85 8.22 3.18 -11.13
N PHE A 86 8.06 3.38 -12.45
CA PHE A 86 7.25 2.53 -13.31
C PHE A 86 7.97 2.30 -14.65
N PRO A 87 8.95 1.39 -14.67
CA PRO A 87 9.82 1.14 -15.82
C PRO A 87 9.04 0.65 -17.05
N THR A 88 9.50 1.06 -18.22
CA THR A 88 8.89 0.69 -19.51
C THR A 88 9.52 -0.56 -20.14
N ASP A 89 10.62 -1.08 -19.59
CA ASP A 89 11.14 -2.37 -20.02
C ASP A 89 10.10 -3.46 -19.83
N PRO A 90 9.72 -4.23 -20.85
CA PRO A 90 8.60 -5.15 -20.79
C PRO A 90 8.75 -6.23 -19.72
N ALA A 91 9.98 -6.72 -19.47
CA ALA A 91 10.20 -7.77 -18.49
C ALA A 91 10.07 -7.23 -17.05
N ILE A 92 10.63 -6.05 -16.79
CA ILE A 92 10.52 -5.39 -15.48
C ILE A 92 9.06 -4.94 -15.24
N LEU A 93 8.42 -4.35 -16.25
CA LEU A 93 7.01 -3.92 -16.17
C LEU A 93 6.09 -5.10 -15.83
N ALA A 94 6.29 -6.26 -16.46
CA ALA A 94 5.51 -7.45 -16.15
C ALA A 94 5.67 -7.89 -14.68
N GLN A 95 6.89 -7.77 -14.12
CA GLN A 95 7.13 -8.04 -12.70
C GLN A 95 6.44 -7.00 -11.81
N VAL A 96 6.49 -5.72 -12.15
CA VAL A 96 5.78 -4.66 -11.40
C VAL A 96 4.28 -4.94 -11.36
N LEU A 97 3.66 -5.25 -12.50
CA LEU A 97 2.23 -5.56 -12.57
C LEU A 97 1.87 -6.83 -11.78
N ARG A 98 2.72 -7.86 -11.81
CA ARG A 98 2.54 -9.05 -10.97
C ARG A 98 2.53 -8.70 -9.48
N TRP A 99 3.43 -7.84 -9.03
CA TRP A 99 3.48 -7.43 -7.63
C TRP A 99 2.33 -6.47 -7.26
N HIS A 100 1.77 -5.70 -8.19
CA HIS A 100 0.52 -4.97 -7.96
C HIS A 100 -0.63 -5.95 -7.66
N ALA A 101 -0.75 -7.05 -8.43
CA ALA A 101 -1.75 -8.08 -8.14
C ALA A 101 -1.52 -8.75 -6.77
N VAL A 102 -0.25 -9.03 -6.39
CA VAL A 102 0.07 -9.51 -5.04
C VAL A 102 -0.31 -8.49 -3.97
N ALA A 103 -0.18 -7.18 -4.23
CA ALA A 103 -0.61 -6.15 -3.29
C ALA A 103 -2.14 -6.15 -3.07
N ASP A 104 -2.92 -6.56 -4.07
CA ASP A 104 -4.37 -6.77 -3.91
C ASP A 104 -4.65 -8.00 -3.04
N ASP A 105 -3.90 -9.08 -3.20
CA ASP A 105 -3.98 -10.26 -2.32
C ASP A 105 -3.57 -9.91 -0.87
N ILE A 106 -2.55 -9.08 -0.67
CA ILE A 106 -2.17 -8.56 0.66
C ILE A 106 -3.31 -7.71 1.23
N THR A 107 -3.98 -6.91 0.41
CA THR A 107 -5.16 -6.13 0.82
C THR A 107 -6.31 -7.05 1.23
N ALA A 108 -6.59 -8.08 0.44
CA ALA A 108 -7.65 -9.06 0.73
C ALA A 108 -7.38 -9.93 1.97
N THR A 109 -6.15 -9.97 2.45
CA THR A 109 -5.73 -10.80 3.59
C THR A 109 -5.27 -9.95 4.78
N SER A 110 -4.09 -9.36 4.75
CA SER A 110 -3.51 -8.59 5.85
C SER A 110 -4.36 -7.37 6.22
N SER A 111 -4.84 -6.61 5.22
CA SER A 111 -5.75 -5.49 5.48
C SER A 111 -7.10 -5.97 5.99
N ALA A 112 -7.64 -7.07 5.48
CA ALA A 112 -8.90 -7.63 5.96
C ALA A 112 -8.82 -8.03 7.44
N ALA A 113 -7.73 -8.69 7.86
CA ALA A 113 -7.48 -9.01 9.26
C ALA A 113 -7.40 -7.74 10.14
N ARG A 114 -6.74 -6.68 9.63
CA ARG A 114 -6.69 -5.38 10.29
C ARG A 114 -8.08 -4.73 10.42
N LEU A 115 -8.92 -4.82 9.38
CA LEU A 115 -10.31 -4.33 9.43
C LEU A 115 -11.14 -5.08 10.46
N ALA A 116 -10.97 -6.40 10.59
CA ALA A 116 -11.66 -7.20 11.59
C ALA A 116 -11.32 -6.75 13.01
N LEU A 117 -10.04 -6.59 13.34
CA LEU A 117 -9.59 -6.27 14.69
C LEU A 117 -9.70 -4.78 15.03
N GLY A 118 -9.44 -3.89 14.08
CA GLY A 118 -9.40 -2.45 14.31
C GLY A 118 -10.72 -1.72 14.06
N PHE A 119 -11.58 -2.24 13.18
CA PHE A 119 -12.82 -1.60 12.76
C PHE A 119 -14.06 -2.51 12.88
N PHE A 120 -13.90 -3.70 13.48
CA PHE A 120 -14.99 -4.65 13.75
C PHE A 120 -15.78 -5.09 12.49
N TYR A 121 -15.08 -5.19 11.36
CA TYR A 121 -15.67 -5.74 10.14
C TYR A 121 -15.83 -7.26 10.29
N ASP A 122 -16.93 -7.78 9.74
CA ASP A 122 -17.20 -9.21 9.67
C ASP A 122 -16.30 -9.86 8.60
N VAL A 123 -15.23 -10.50 9.06
CA VAL A 123 -14.19 -11.15 8.23
C VAL A 123 -13.82 -12.46 8.86
N ASP A 124 -13.64 -13.50 8.06
CA ASP A 124 -13.02 -14.76 8.51
C ASP A 124 -11.54 -14.49 8.87
N LEU A 125 -11.33 -14.06 10.13
CA LEU A 125 -10.02 -13.64 10.62
C LEU A 125 -8.96 -14.75 10.51
N PRO A 126 -9.21 -16.01 10.91
CA PRO A 126 -8.23 -17.10 10.76
C PRO A 126 -7.82 -17.31 9.29
N LYS A 127 -8.77 -17.28 8.36
CA LYS A 127 -8.50 -17.42 6.93
C LYS A 127 -7.69 -16.24 6.40
N ALA A 128 -8.03 -15.02 6.78
CA ALA A 128 -7.30 -13.81 6.38
C ALA A 128 -5.85 -13.84 6.89
N GLN A 129 -5.64 -14.21 8.16
CA GLN A 129 -4.30 -14.33 8.74
C GLN A 129 -3.47 -15.44 8.06
N ALA A 130 -4.06 -16.61 7.84
CA ALA A 130 -3.38 -17.71 7.14
C ALA A 130 -2.98 -17.34 5.72
N GLY A 131 -3.87 -16.63 4.98
CA GLY A 131 -3.58 -16.12 3.64
C GLY A 131 -2.43 -15.13 3.64
N ALA A 132 -2.42 -14.18 4.58
CA ALA A 132 -1.33 -13.21 4.71
C ALA A 132 0.02 -13.90 5.03
N HIS A 133 0.05 -14.86 5.94
CA HIS A 133 1.26 -15.64 6.24
C HIS A 133 1.77 -16.42 5.02
N ALA A 134 0.87 -16.96 4.18
CA ALA A 134 1.27 -17.65 2.95
C ALA A 134 1.95 -16.68 1.97
N ILE A 135 1.40 -15.48 1.78
CA ILE A 135 1.97 -14.44 0.92
C ILE A 135 3.32 -13.95 1.49
N PHE A 136 3.40 -13.69 2.80
CA PHE A 136 4.63 -13.20 3.43
C PHE A 136 5.79 -14.18 3.31
N ARG A 137 5.51 -15.48 3.37
CA ARG A 137 6.53 -16.53 3.14
C ARG A 137 7.08 -16.46 1.71
N LEU A 138 6.20 -16.34 0.72
CA LEU A 138 6.63 -16.22 -0.70
C LEU A 138 7.40 -14.92 -0.95
N MET A 139 6.97 -13.82 -0.31
CA MET A 139 7.69 -12.55 -0.40
C MET A 139 9.07 -12.63 0.27
N ASP A 140 9.15 -13.23 1.46
CA ASP A 140 10.40 -13.37 2.19
C ASP A 140 11.42 -14.21 1.39
N GLU A 141 10.98 -15.34 0.83
CA GLU A 141 11.80 -16.20 -0.03
C GLU A 141 12.29 -15.45 -1.29
N HIS A 142 11.38 -14.75 -1.98
CA HIS A 142 11.71 -13.93 -3.16
C HIS A 142 12.75 -12.86 -2.85
N LEU A 143 12.60 -12.17 -1.72
CA LEU A 143 13.53 -11.13 -1.28
C LEU A 143 14.86 -11.73 -0.82
N TRP A 144 14.84 -12.85 -0.11
CA TRP A 144 16.06 -13.53 0.34
C TRP A 144 16.93 -13.99 -0.83
N PHE A 145 16.34 -14.64 -1.85
CA PHE A 145 17.08 -15.02 -3.06
C PHE A 145 17.56 -13.78 -3.82
N GLY A 146 16.72 -12.76 -3.94
CA GLY A 146 17.08 -11.49 -4.58
C GLY A 146 18.31 -10.85 -3.93
N GLU A 147 18.35 -10.75 -2.60
CA GLU A 147 19.49 -10.19 -1.87
C GLU A 147 20.80 -10.93 -2.15
N ARG A 148 20.75 -12.25 -2.31
CA ARG A 148 21.92 -13.06 -2.67
C ARG A 148 22.42 -12.84 -4.11
N GLU A 149 21.54 -12.37 -4.97
CA GLU A 149 21.80 -12.04 -6.37
C GLU A 149 22.08 -10.54 -6.57
N GLY A 150 22.11 -9.75 -5.49
CA GLY A 150 22.34 -8.30 -5.54
C GLY A 150 21.10 -7.49 -5.90
N ARG A 151 19.89 -8.04 -5.73
CA ARG A 151 18.62 -7.37 -5.96
C ARG A 151 17.96 -7.01 -4.61
N ASP A 152 17.95 -5.74 -4.29
CA ASP A 152 17.43 -5.23 -3.00
C ASP A 152 15.92 -5.01 -2.96
N TRP A 153 15.26 -4.89 -4.11
CA TRP A 153 13.87 -4.53 -4.28
C TRP A 153 13.05 -5.65 -4.94
N LEU A 154 11.73 -5.52 -4.94
CA LEU A 154 10.85 -6.56 -5.49
C LEU A 154 11.11 -6.86 -6.97
N CYS A 155 11.43 -5.84 -7.78
CA CYS A 155 11.59 -5.98 -9.23
C CYS A 155 12.99 -5.65 -9.74
N THR A 156 13.76 -4.83 -9.03
CA THR A 156 14.99 -4.20 -9.53
C THR A 156 16.13 -4.30 -8.52
N PRO A 157 17.40 -4.22 -8.97
CA PRO A 157 18.55 -4.32 -8.05
C PRO A 157 18.70 -3.09 -7.14
N ALA A 158 18.68 -1.89 -7.72
CA ALA A 158 19.20 -0.70 -7.05
C ALA A 158 18.14 0.36 -6.69
N HIS A 159 16.94 0.30 -7.26
CA HIS A 159 15.90 1.31 -7.06
C HIS A 159 14.54 0.66 -6.84
N PRO A 160 13.71 1.13 -5.86
CA PRO A 160 12.34 0.64 -5.70
C PRO A 160 11.46 1.04 -6.88
N THR A 161 10.37 0.31 -7.06
CA THR A 161 9.33 0.60 -8.04
C THR A 161 7.99 0.81 -7.35
N THR A 162 6.94 1.11 -8.11
CA THR A 162 5.57 1.15 -7.58
C THR A 162 5.14 -0.18 -6.97
N ALA A 163 5.76 -1.30 -7.33
CA ALA A 163 5.56 -2.61 -6.69
C ALA A 163 5.89 -2.58 -5.20
N ASP A 164 7.03 -1.96 -4.85
CA ASP A 164 7.46 -1.82 -3.45
C ASP A 164 6.49 -0.93 -2.66
N ILE A 165 6.04 0.18 -3.27
CA ILE A 165 5.04 1.05 -2.66
C ILE A 165 3.69 0.35 -2.48
N ALA A 166 3.26 -0.45 -3.48
CA ALA A 166 1.97 -1.14 -3.45
C ALA A 166 1.90 -2.20 -2.35
N CYS A 167 2.97 -2.98 -2.16
CA CYS A 167 3.01 -4.06 -1.17
C CYS A 167 3.26 -3.57 0.27
N PHE A 168 3.99 -2.45 0.44
CA PHE A 168 4.53 -2.03 1.73
C PHE A 168 3.51 -1.80 2.84
N PRO A 169 2.39 -1.04 2.66
CA PRO A 169 1.58 -0.59 3.79
C PRO A 169 1.00 -1.72 4.63
N TYR A 170 0.37 -2.69 4.00
CA TYR A 170 -0.29 -3.77 4.72
C TYR A 170 0.64 -4.90 5.14
N VAL A 171 1.87 -4.94 4.62
CA VAL A 171 2.95 -5.72 5.21
C VAL A 171 3.43 -5.00 6.48
N MET A 172 3.64 -3.68 6.45
CA MET A 172 4.13 -2.93 7.60
C MET A 172 3.12 -2.90 8.75
N LEU A 173 1.82 -2.79 8.46
CA LEU A 173 0.74 -2.73 9.42
C LEU A 173 0.15 -4.10 9.79
N SER A 174 0.75 -5.19 9.37
CA SER A 174 0.20 -6.55 9.55
C SER A 174 -0.02 -6.93 11.02
N GLU A 175 0.78 -6.41 11.93
CA GLU A 175 0.65 -6.64 13.36
C GLU A 175 -0.67 -6.11 13.94
N GLU A 176 -1.27 -5.07 13.34
CA GLU A 176 -2.60 -4.58 13.69
C GLU A 176 -3.72 -5.60 13.34
N GLY A 177 -3.43 -6.53 12.43
CA GLY A 177 -4.26 -7.69 12.09
C GLY A 177 -3.87 -8.98 12.80
N GLY A 178 -2.96 -8.91 13.79
CA GLY A 178 -2.47 -10.08 14.52
C GLY A 178 -1.50 -10.95 13.69
N ILE A 179 -0.88 -10.41 12.65
CA ILE A 179 0.04 -11.11 11.75
C ILE A 179 1.46 -10.63 12.03
N GLY A 180 2.21 -11.42 12.81
CA GLY A 180 3.61 -11.14 13.14
C GLY A 180 4.53 -11.30 11.94
N ARG A 181 5.64 -10.53 11.94
CA ARG A 181 6.67 -10.57 10.88
C ARG A 181 7.99 -11.16 11.34
N GLN A 182 8.04 -11.73 12.56
CA GLN A 182 9.27 -12.24 13.18
C GLN A 182 9.92 -13.34 12.33
N ASP A 183 9.09 -14.19 11.71
CA ASP A 183 9.52 -15.34 10.91
C ASP A 183 9.93 -14.98 9.47
N TYR A 184 9.90 -13.70 9.11
CA TYR A 184 10.17 -13.21 7.74
C TYR A 184 11.33 -12.20 7.73
N PRO A 185 12.58 -12.66 7.90
CA PRO A 185 13.73 -11.76 8.08
C PRO A 185 14.06 -10.92 6.84
N ALA A 186 13.93 -11.46 5.63
CA ALA A 186 14.16 -10.69 4.39
C ALA A 186 13.05 -9.66 4.15
N LEU A 187 11.80 -10.03 4.43
CA LEU A 187 10.65 -9.11 4.38
C LEU A 187 10.84 -7.93 5.36
N ARG A 188 11.34 -8.19 6.56
CA ARG A 188 11.63 -7.13 7.54
C ARG A 188 12.74 -6.20 7.04
N ARG A 189 13.84 -6.74 6.52
CA ARG A 189 14.91 -5.91 5.92
C ARG A 189 14.40 -5.06 4.76
N TRP A 190 13.53 -5.63 3.91
CA TRP A 190 12.90 -4.89 2.83
C TRP A 190 12.01 -3.75 3.35
N THR A 191 11.17 -3.99 4.37
CA THR A 191 10.37 -2.90 4.96
C THR A 191 11.25 -1.81 5.55
N ASP A 192 12.41 -2.15 6.13
CA ASP A 192 13.36 -1.16 6.63
C ASP A 192 14.06 -0.38 5.49
N ARG A 193 14.29 -1.00 4.34
CA ARG A 193 14.79 -0.30 3.14
C ARG A 193 13.76 0.70 2.61
N VAL A 194 12.48 0.31 2.49
CA VAL A 194 11.41 1.22 2.07
C VAL A 194 11.32 2.45 2.97
N ARG A 195 11.45 2.26 4.29
CA ARG A 195 11.42 3.37 5.27
C ARG A 195 12.59 4.35 5.15
N ARG A 196 13.66 3.98 4.46
CA ARG A 196 14.83 4.84 4.21
C ARG A 196 14.81 5.52 2.86
N VAL A 197 13.79 5.28 2.04
CA VAL A 197 13.65 5.97 0.76
C VAL A 197 13.47 7.48 1.00
N PRO A 198 14.24 8.34 0.32
CA PRO A 198 14.08 9.78 0.44
C PRO A 198 12.65 10.21 0.14
N GLY A 199 12.05 11.01 1.02
CA GLY A 199 10.65 11.40 0.92
C GLY A 199 9.67 10.44 1.59
N PHE A 200 10.16 9.41 2.30
CA PHE A 200 9.30 8.54 3.10
C PHE A 200 8.49 9.35 4.12
N VAL A 201 7.21 9.06 4.22
CA VAL A 201 6.29 9.61 5.24
C VAL A 201 5.72 8.48 6.08
N VAL A 202 5.57 8.72 7.38
CA VAL A 202 5.05 7.70 8.29
C VAL A 202 3.53 7.54 8.08
N MET A 203 3.05 6.31 8.11
CA MET A 203 1.62 6.01 8.13
C MET A 203 1.09 6.00 9.56
N SER A 204 -0.06 6.62 9.79
CA SER A 204 -0.79 6.50 11.05
C SER A 204 -1.32 5.07 11.23
N GLY A 205 -1.04 4.47 12.39
CA GLY A 205 -1.63 3.20 12.81
C GLY A 205 -2.99 3.40 13.50
N ILE A 206 -3.80 2.34 13.56
CA ILE A 206 -5.06 2.34 14.33
C ILE A 206 -4.77 2.42 15.82
N PHE A 207 -3.75 1.68 16.27
CA PHE A 207 -3.34 1.63 17.66
C PHE A 207 -2.15 2.56 17.91
N PRO A 208 -2.26 3.54 18.83
CA PRO A 208 -1.11 4.35 19.23
C PRO A 208 0.01 3.46 19.78
N ALA A 209 1.24 3.71 19.33
CA ALA A 209 2.42 2.92 19.70
C ALA A 209 2.63 2.74 21.23
N GLY A 210 2.11 3.67 22.05
CA GLY A 210 2.19 3.60 23.52
C GLY A 210 1.21 2.65 24.22
N LYS A 211 0.21 2.10 23.50
CA LYS A 211 -0.75 1.15 24.10
C LYS A 211 -0.33 -0.30 23.97
N ALA A 212 0.54 -0.64 23.03
CA ALA A 212 1.04 -2.00 22.85
C ALA A 212 1.92 -2.49 24.02
N LEU A 213 2.49 -1.58 24.80
CA LEU A 213 3.35 -1.90 25.95
C LEU A 213 2.59 -2.08 27.28
N GLN A 214 1.28 -1.82 27.33
CA GLN A 214 0.47 -1.93 28.56
C GLN A 214 -0.34 -3.23 28.67
N GLN A 215 -0.24 -4.14 27.70
CA GLN A 215 -0.96 -5.43 27.67
C GLN A 215 -0.03 -6.64 27.67
N ALA A 216 1.26 -6.47 28.04
CA ALA A 216 2.21 -7.56 28.20
C ALA A 216 2.44 -7.85 29.68
#